data_8433e9fb18fb59334fdb129942d277a3
#
_entry.id   8433e9fb18fb59334fdb129942d277a3
#
_cell.length_a   1.000
_cell.length_b   1.000
_cell.length_c   1.000
_cell.angle_alpha   90.00
_cell.angle_beta   90.00
_cell.angle_gamma   90.00
#
_symmetry.space_group_name_H-M   'P 1'
#
loop_
_entity.id
_entity.type
_entity.pdbx_description
1 polymer ?
#
loop_
_entity_poly.entity_id
_entity_poly.type
_entity_poly.pdbx_seq_one_letter_code
_entity_poly.pdbx_strand_id
1 'polypeptide(L)'
;MTLWMISNGQHNMEQRKHIEVVAAIIHRLSQSSSKEEEIFATQRGYGEWKDWWEFPGGKMESGETPEEALKREILEELATEIEVGKLLTTVEYDYPQFHLTMHCYLCTIISGGLSLLEHEAARWLTKDELNSVKWLPADAELISHLRV
;
A
#
# COMPACT_ATOMS: atom_id res chain seq x y z
N MET A 1 -5.22 -3.10 -6.11
CA MET A 1 -6.68 -3.16 -6.02
C MET A 1 -7.17 -2.73 -4.65
N THR A 2 -7.97 -1.71 -4.59
CA THR A 2 -8.41 -1.16 -3.31
C THR A 2 -9.84 -1.56 -2.92
N LEU A 3 -10.47 -2.45 -3.70
CA LEU A 3 -11.84 -2.87 -3.43
C LEU A 3 -12.00 -3.61 -2.11
N TRP A 4 -10.90 -4.19 -1.58
CA TRP A 4 -10.95 -4.91 -0.30
C TRP A 4 -11.36 -4.00 0.87
N MET A 5 -11.25 -2.68 0.70
CA MET A 5 -11.67 -1.74 1.73
C MET A 5 -13.14 -1.32 1.61
N ILE A 6 -13.83 -1.76 0.57
CA ILE A 6 -15.24 -1.43 0.41
C ILE A 6 -16.04 -2.33 1.35
N SER A 7 -16.65 -1.69 2.34
CA SER A 7 -17.46 -2.42 3.32
C SER A 7 -18.79 -2.82 2.72
N ASN A 8 -19.26 -4.01 3.06
CA ASN A 8 -20.61 -4.43 2.73
C ASN A 8 -21.56 -4.28 3.92
N GLY A 9 -21.05 -3.87 5.09
CA GLY A 9 -21.88 -3.63 6.25
C GLY A 9 -22.56 -4.86 6.86
N GLN A 10 -22.14 -6.03 6.45
CA GLN A 10 -22.80 -7.29 6.82
C GLN A 10 -22.03 -8.09 7.86
N HIS A 11 -21.32 -7.43 8.76
CA HIS A 11 -20.48 -8.13 9.70
C HIS A 11 -21.15 -8.38 11.05
N ASN A 12 -21.02 -9.61 11.51
CA ASN A 12 -21.33 -9.97 12.87
C ASN A 12 -20.13 -9.57 13.74
N MET A 13 -20.37 -8.83 14.82
CA MET A 13 -19.32 -8.35 15.71
C MET A 13 -18.50 -9.49 16.33
N GLU A 14 -19.11 -10.66 16.52
CA GLU A 14 -18.44 -11.83 17.12
C GLU A 14 -17.55 -12.57 16.12
N GLN A 15 -17.78 -12.34 14.83
CA GLN A 15 -17.06 -13.03 13.77
C GLN A 15 -16.42 -11.99 12.85
N ARG A 16 -15.59 -11.15 13.45
CA ARG A 16 -14.89 -10.11 12.69
C ARG A 16 -14.12 -10.72 11.55
N LYS A 17 -14.34 -10.20 10.35
CA LYS A 17 -13.65 -10.64 9.16
C LYS A 17 -12.16 -10.34 9.29
N HIS A 18 -11.33 -11.25 8.83
CA HIS A 18 -9.88 -11.08 8.77
C HIS A 18 -9.47 -10.90 7.29
N ILE A 19 -8.78 -9.83 7.00
CA ILE A 19 -8.28 -9.54 5.65
C ILE A 19 -6.77 -9.47 5.67
N GLU A 20 -6.14 -10.25 4.80
CA GLU A 20 -4.69 -10.27 4.67
C GLU A 20 -4.28 -9.63 3.36
N VAL A 21 -3.43 -8.59 3.45
CA VAL A 21 -3.02 -7.81 2.30
C VAL A 21 -1.49 -7.65 2.27
N VAL A 22 -1.01 -7.21 1.12
CA VAL A 22 0.40 -6.89 0.91
C VAL A 22 0.50 -5.44 0.46
N ALA A 23 1.57 -4.76 0.87
CA ALA A 23 1.81 -3.37 0.51
C ALA A 23 3.23 -3.21 -0.01
N ALA A 24 3.38 -2.47 -1.11
CA ALA A 24 4.67 -2.21 -1.73
C ALA A 24 5.18 -0.84 -1.31
N ILE A 25 6.32 -0.83 -0.63
CA ILE A 25 7.04 0.40 -0.32
C ILE A 25 8.04 0.59 -1.44
N ILE A 26 7.56 1.19 -2.53
CA ILE A 26 8.37 1.42 -3.74
C ILE A 26 9.24 2.64 -3.50
N HIS A 27 10.55 2.45 -3.56
CA HIS A 27 11.48 3.54 -3.27
C HIS A 27 12.43 3.77 -4.43
N ARG A 28 12.97 4.98 -4.48
CA ARG A 28 13.98 5.38 -5.45
C ARG A 28 14.76 6.56 -4.88
N LEU A 29 15.88 6.90 -5.52
CA LEU A 29 16.54 8.16 -5.25
C LEU A 29 15.87 9.24 -6.10
N SER A 30 15.68 10.42 -5.53
CA SER A 30 15.03 11.52 -6.23
C SER A 30 15.86 11.93 -7.44
N GLN A 31 15.19 12.53 -8.44
CA GLN A 31 15.84 13.01 -9.65
C GLN A 31 16.53 14.36 -9.43
N SER A 32 16.34 14.96 -8.25
CA SER A 32 16.94 16.26 -7.94
C SER A 32 18.41 16.10 -7.59
N SER A 33 19.13 17.20 -7.50
CA SER A 33 20.56 17.19 -7.16
C SER A 33 20.81 16.66 -5.74
N SER A 34 19.83 16.77 -4.86
CA SER A 34 19.95 16.27 -3.47
C SER A 34 19.96 14.75 -3.39
N LYS A 35 19.35 14.07 -4.38
CA LYS A 35 19.26 12.61 -4.45
C LYS A 35 18.75 11.98 -3.15
N GLU A 36 17.72 12.59 -2.56
CA GLU A 36 17.07 12.04 -1.39
C GLU A 36 16.26 10.79 -1.76
N GLU A 37 16.14 9.88 -0.81
CA GLU A 37 15.27 8.73 -0.99
C GLU A 37 13.81 9.17 -1.00
N GLU A 38 13.04 8.64 -1.93
CA GLU A 38 11.62 8.92 -2.08
C GLU A 38 10.83 7.62 -2.05
N ILE A 39 9.62 7.70 -1.52
CA ILE A 39 8.69 6.57 -1.42
C ILE A 39 7.40 6.93 -2.15
N PHE A 40 6.88 5.98 -2.93
CA PHE A 40 5.69 6.17 -3.76
C PHE A 40 4.43 5.94 -2.96
N ALA A 41 3.51 6.92 -3.00
CA ALA A 41 2.22 6.85 -2.32
C ALA A 41 1.09 7.12 -3.31
N THR A 42 -0.05 6.47 -3.10
CA THR A 42 -1.22 6.60 -3.97
C THR A 42 -2.43 7.06 -3.18
N GLN A 43 -3.32 7.79 -3.86
CA GLN A 43 -4.54 8.31 -3.25
C GLN A 43 -5.75 7.55 -3.78
N ARG A 44 -6.59 7.07 -2.88
CA ARG A 44 -7.79 6.32 -3.25
C ARG A 44 -8.77 7.19 -4.01
N GLY A 45 -9.30 6.65 -5.12
CA GLY A 45 -10.23 7.37 -5.96
C GLY A 45 -11.70 7.07 -5.68
N TYR A 46 -12.01 6.10 -4.82
CA TYR A 46 -13.40 5.71 -4.56
C TYR A 46 -13.50 4.95 -3.22
N GLY A 47 -14.73 4.66 -2.82
CA GLY A 47 -15.00 3.88 -1.62
C GLY A 47 -15.09 4.71 -0.36
N GLU A 48 -15.17 4.03 0.75
CA GLU A 48 -15.33 4.64 2.07
C GLU A 48 -14.16 5.54 2.44
N TRP A 49 -12.95 5.17 2.00
CA TRP A 49 -11.74 5.91 2.31
C TRP A 49 -11.24 6.74 1.12
N LYS A 50 -12.17 7.22 0.29
CA LYS A 50 -11.83 8.10 -0.82
C LYS A 50 -11.03 9.31 -0.35
N ASP A 51 -10.02 9.68 -1.15
CA ASP A 51 -9.10 10.80 -0.91
C ASP A 51 -8.05 10.54 0.17
N TRP A 52 -8.11 9.42 0.88
CA TRP A 52 -7.05 9.04 1.80
C TRP A 52 -5.90 8.38 1.02
N TRP A 53 -4.72 8.40 1.62
CA TRP A 53 -3.50 7.92 0.97
C TRP A 53 -3.08 6.56 1.52
N GLU A 54 -2.42 5.77 0.68
CA GLU A 54 -1.96 4.43 1.03
C GLU A 54 -0.74 4.06 0.20
N PHE A 55 -0.05 3.00 0.62
CA PHE A 55 0.94 2.36 -0.23
C PHE A 55 0.20 1.40 -1.16
N PRO A 56 0.62 1.30 -2.44
CA PRO A 56 -0.06 0.41 -3.38
C PRO A 56 0.11 -1.05 -2.97
N GLY A 57 -0.89 -1.85 -3.29
CA GLY A 57 -0.91 -3.27 -2.97
C GLY A 57 -2.33 -3.78 -2.98
N GLY A 58 -2.59 -4.86 -2.28
CA GLY A 58 -3.93 -5.40 -2.24
C GLY A 58 -4.02 -6.75 -1.56
N LYS A 59 -5.16 -7.38 -1.74
CA LYS A 59 -5.51 -8.61 -1.07
C LYS A 59 -4.75 -9.81 -1.66
N MET A 60 -4.24 -10.66 -0.79
CA MET A 60 -3.65 -11.93 -1.22
C MET A 60 -4.75 -12.88 -1.70
N GLU A 61 -4.45 -13.61 -2.77
CA GLU A 61 -5.33 -14.67 -3.26
C GLU A 61 -4.85 -16.01 -2.73
N SER A 62 -5.78 -16.97 -2.69
CA SER A 62 -5.48 -18.30 -2.20
C SER A 62 -4.32 -18.93 -2.97
N GLY A 63 -3.36 -19.46 -2.25
CA GLY A 63 -2.21 -20.13 -2.85
C GLY A 63 -1.06 -19.23 -3.27
N GLU A 64 -1.23 -17.91 -3.15
CA GLU A 64 -0.14 -16.98 -3.47
C GLU A 64 0.79 -16.78 -2.28
N THR A 65 2.08 -16.63 -2.55
CA THR A 65 2.99 -16.06 -1.56
C THR A 65 2.77 -14.55 -1.51
N PRO A 66 3.18 -13.87 -0.42
CA PRO A 66 3.09 -12.40 -0.38
C PRO A 66 3.80 -11.73 -1.55
N GLU A 67 4.97 -12.23 -1.95
CA GLU A 67 5.74 -11.66 -3.05
C GLU A 67 4.99 -11.80 -4.38
N GLU A 68 4.39 -12.97 -4.62
CA GLU A 68 3.60 -13.19 -5.83
C GLU A 68 2.39 -12.28 -5.88
N ALA A 69 1.68 -12.16 -4.76
CA ALA A 69 0.52 -11.29 -4.66
C ALA A 69 0.90 -9.83 -4.95
N LEU A 70 2.03 -9.39 -4.39
CA LEU A 70 2.46 -8.01 -4.55
C LEU A 70 2.83 -7.71 -6.00
N LYS A 71 3.56 -8.59 -6.67
CA LYS A 71 3.90 -8.42 -8.08
C LYS A 71 2.64 -8.33 -8.94
N ARG A 72 1.68 -9.19 -8.68
CA ARG A 72 0.40 -9.21 -9.41
C ARG A 72 -0.37 -7.91 -9.18
N GLU A 73 -0.52 -7.49 -7.93
CA GLU A 73 -1.29 -6.29 -7.61
C GLU A 73 -0.69 -5.03 -8.23
N ILE A 74 0.63 -4.89 -8.18
CA ILE A 74 1.28 -3.71 -8.73
C ILE A 74 1.19 -3.70 -10.26
N LEU A 75 1.28 -4.87 -10.89
CA LEU A 75 1.09 -4.95 -12.34
C LEU A 75 -0.35 -4.55 -12.72
N GLU A 76 -1.34 -5.04 -11.97
CA GLU A 76 -2.75 -4.72 -12.23
C GLU A 76 -3.08 -3.25 -12.00
N GLU A 77 -2.58 -2.67 -10.92
CA GLU A 77 -2.95 -1.30 -10.51
C GLU A 77 -2.13 -0.22 -11.19
N LEU A 78 -0.88 -0.49 -11.49
CA LEU A 78 0.06 0.53 -11.94
C LEU A 78 0.75 0.20 -13.25
N ALA A 79 0.41 -0.93 -13.87
CA ALA A 79 1.06 -1.41 -15.10
C ALA A 79 2.58 -1.40 -14.95
N THR A 80 3.08 -1.82 -13.80
CA THR A 80 4.50 -1.72 -13.45
C THR A 80 4.98 -3.05 -12.89
N GLU A 81 6.17 -3.46 -13.34
CA GLU A 81 6.84 -4.64 -12.84
C GLU A 81 7.83 -4.23 -11.77
N ILE A 82 7.74 -4.85 -10.60
CA ILE A 82 8.61 -4.54 -9.45
C ILE A 82 9.45 -5.74 -9.05
N GLU A 83 10.57 -5.45 -8.42
CA GLU A 83 11.33 -6.44 -7.67
C GLU A 83 10.96 -6.30 -6.21
N VAL A 84 10.51 -7.39 -5.59
CA VAL A 84 10.15 -7.42 -4.18
C VAL A 84 11.38 -7.75 -3.36
N GLY A 85 11.76 -6.84 -2.48
CA GLY A 85 12.91 -7.01 -1.61
C GLY A 85 12.52 -7.54 -0.25
N LYS A 86 13.08 -6.96 0.81
CA LYS A 86 12.90 -7.50 2.14
C LYS A 86 11.57 -7.07 2.76
N LEU A 87 11.03 -7.94 3.61
CA LEU A 87 9.89 -7.61 4.45
C LEU A 87 10.33 -6.58 5.49
N LEU A 88 9.70 -5.41 5.48
CA LEU A 88 10.01 -4.35 6.44
C LEU A 88 9.31 -4.60 7.77
N THR A 89 8.02 -4.88 7.70
CA THR A 89 7.22 -5.16 8.89
C THR A 89 5.87 -5.72 8.47
N THR A 90 5.16 -6.30 9.43
CA THR A 90 3.77 -6.71 9.26
C THR A 90 2.93 -5.89 10.23
N VAL A 91 1.97 -5.15 9.70
CA VAL A 91 1.08 -4.31 10.50
C VAL A 91 -0.21 -5.06 10.77
N GLU A 92 -0.64 -5.07 12.04
CA GLU A 92 -1.95 -5.57 12.43
C GLU A 92 -2.80 -4.37 12.82
N TYR A 93 -3.97 -4.25 12.25
CA TYR A 93 -4.84 -3.11 12.54
C TYR A 93 -6.31 -3.52 12.58
N ASP A 94 -7.03 -3.06 13.60
CA ASP A 94 -8.46 -3.32 13.74
C ASP A 94 -9.26 -2.14 13.20
N TYR A 95 -9.82 -2.34 12.01
CA TYR A 95 -10.86 -1.44 11.50
C TYR A 95 -12.19 -1.84 12.11
N PRO A 96 -13.20 -0.97 12.12
CA PRO A 96 -14.48 -1.31 12.76
C PRO A 96 -15.11 -2.59 12.23
N GLN A 97 -14.91 -2.93 10.96
CA GLN A 97 -15.60 -4.03 10.31
C GLN A 97 -14.71 -5.24 10.04
N PHE A 98 -13.40 -5.13 10.23
CA PHE A 98 -12.49 -6.24 9.98
C PHE A 98 -11.15 -6.02 10.66
N HIS A 99 -10.43 -7.13 10.84
CA HIS A 99 -9.04 -7.10 11.28
C HIS A 99 -8.15 -7.20 10.05
N LEU A 100 -7.18 -6.31 9.93
CA LEU A 100 -6.24 -6.26 8.82
C LEU A 100 -4.87 -6.76 9.23
N THR A 101 -4.31 -7.66 8.43
CA THR A 101 -2.89 -8.01 8.49
C THR A 101 -2.25 -7.53 7.19
N MET A 102 -1.29 -6.64 7.28
CA MET A 102 -0.63 -6.03 6.11
C MET A 102 0.85 -6.31 6.13
N HIS A 103 1.31 -7.08 5.14
CA HIS A 103 2.74 -7.39 4.98
C HIS A 103 3.38 -6.35 4.07
N CYS A 104 4.36 -5.62 4.58
CA CYS A 104 4.94 -4.46 3.92
C CYS A 104 6.35 -4.77 3.45
N TYR A 105 6.55 -4.74 2.13
CA TYR A 105 7.82 -5.10 1.50
C TYR A 105 8.47 -3.90 0.83
N LEU A 106 9.79 -3.79 1.00
CA LEU A 106 10.59 -2.81 0.25
C LEU A 106 10.70 -3.28 -1.20
N CYS A 107 10.39 -2.40 -2.15
CA CYS A 107 10.33 -2.75 -3.57
C CYS A 107 11.05 -1.73 -4.44
N THR A 108 11.52 -2.18 -5.61
CA THR A 108 12.09 -1.30 -6.63
C THR A 108 11.40 -1.57 -7.96
N ILE A 109 11.45 -0.60 -8.85
CA ILE A 109 10.83 -0.72 -10.18
C ILE A 109 11.80 -1.42 -11.12
N ILE A 110 11.32 -2.48 -11.80
CA ILE A 110 12.07 -3.12 -12.89
C ILE A 110 11.71 -2.45 -14.21
N SER A 111 10.41 -2.30 -14.48
CA SER A 111 9.92 -1.67 -15.71
C SER A 111 8.52 -1.14 -15.50
N GLY A 112 8.10 -0.20 -16.35
CA GLY A 112 6.79 0.42 -16.29
C GLY A 112 6.87 1.84 -15.78
N GLY A 113 5.78 2.60 -15.96
CA GLY A 113 5.73 4.03 -15.67
C GLY A 113 4.83 4.41 -14.52
N LEU A 114 4.41 3.47 -13.68
CA LEU A 114 3.50 3.74 -12.57
C LEU A 114 2.22 4.43 -13.05
N SER A 115 1.58 3.82 -14.04
CA SER A 115 0.31 4.32 -14.59
C SER A 115 -0.80 4.17 -13.58
N LEU A 116 -1.55 5.24 -13.31
CA LEU A 116 -2.63 5.20 -12.32
C LEU A 116 -3.90 4.62 -12.95
N LEU A 117 -4.09 3.33 -12.83
CA LEU A 117 -5.26 2.64 -13.39
C LEU A 117 -6.46 2.64 -12.44
N GLU A 118 -6.22 2.74 -11.13
CA GLU A 118 -7.26 2.65 -10.10
C GLU A 118 -7.24 3.77 -9.07
N HIS A 119 -6.19 4.61 -9.06
CA HIS A 119 -6.03 5.68 -8.06
C HIS A 119 -6.27 7.03 -8.70
N GLU A 120 -6.69 8.01 -7.89
CA GLU A 120 -6.93 9.36 -8.42
C GLU A 120 -5.68 10.21 -8.46
N ALA A 121 -4.66 9.91 -7.66
CA ALA A 121 -3.41 10.66 -7.64
C ALA A 121 -2.28 9.83 -7.05
N ALA A 122 -1.06 10.29 -7.24
CA ALA A 122 0.13 9.66 -6.67
C ALA A 122 1.19 10.72 -6.42
N ARG A 123 2.07 10.44 -5.46
CA ARG A 123 3.20 11.31 -5.16
C ARG A 123 4.41 10.48 -4.74
N TRP A 124 5.58 10.99 -5.11
CA TRP A 124 6.83 10.54 -4.52
C TRP A 124 7.10 11.43 -3.30
N LEU A 125 7.27 10.81 -2.13
CA LEU A 125 7.43 11.53 -0.87
C LEU A 125 8.82 11.28 -0.31
N THR A 126 9.53 12.36 0.04
CA THR A 126 10.75 12.24 0.81
C THR A 126 10.39 11.96 2.27
N LYS A 127 11.38 11.59 3.07
CA LYS A 127 11.19 11.32 4.49
C LYS A 127 10.49 12.49 5.20
N ASP A 128 10.88 13.71 4.87
CA ASP A 128 10.31 14.91 5.50
C ASP A 128 8.88 15.18 5.06
N GLU A 129 8.47 14.60 3.92
CA GLU A 129 7.13 14.80 3.37
C GLU A 129 6.13 13.72 3.78
N LEU A 130 6.55 12.72 4.53
CA LEU A 130 5.66 11.61 4.88
C LEU A 130 4.40 12.07 5.64
N ASN A 131 4.48 13.18 6.38
CA ASN A 131 3.31 13.71 7.09
C ASN A 131 2.48 14.68 6.24
N SER A 132 2.82 14.87 4.98
CA SER A 132 2.12 15.84 4.12
C SER A 132 0.83 15.28 3.53
N VAL A 133 0.56 14.00 3.69
CA VAL A 133 -0.65 13.36 3.16
C VAL A 133 -1.41 12.67 4.28
N LYS A 134 -2.70 12.46 4.05
CA LYS A 134 -3.59 11.83 5.04
C LYS A 134 -3.61 10.33 4.81
N TRP A 135 -2.81 9.60 5.56
CA TRP A 135 -2.67 8.15 5.43
C TRP A 135 -3.86 7.40 5.99
N LEU A 136 -4.24 6.30 5.35
CA LEU A 136 -5.11 5.30 5.95
C LEU A 136 -4.49 4.85 7.28
N PRO A 137 -5.31 4.51 8.29
CA PRO A 137 -4.78 4.17 9.61
C PRO A 137 -3.69 3.09 9.63
N ALA A 138 -3.86 2.00 8.90
CA ALA A 138 -2.84 0.95 8.86
C ALA A 138 -1.54 1.44 8.22
N ASP A 139 -1.66 2.28 7.18
CA ASP A 139 -0.49 2.83 6.51
C ASP A 139 0.23 3.85 7.41
N ALA A 140 -0.52 4.59 8.22
CA ALA A 140 0.05 5.49 9.21
C ALA A 140 0.89 4.70 10.23
N GLU A 141 0.44 3.53 10.63
CA GLU A 141 1.20 2.64 11.52
C GLU A 141 2.53 2.26 10.88
N LEU A 142 2.51 1.91 9.58
CA LEU A 142 3.72 1.58 8.85
C LEU A 142 4.71 2.74 8.86
N ILE A 143 4.23 3.98 8.71
CA ILE A 143 5.09 5.16 8.66
C ILE A 143 5.98 5.23 9.90
N SER A 144 5.47 4.85 11.07
CA SER A 144 6.25 4.89 12.29
C SER A 144 7.48 3.95 12.22
N HIS A 145 7.41 2.89 11.44
CA HIS A 145 8.53 1.96 11.24
C HIS A 145 9.55 2.49 10.22
N LEU A 146 9.14 3.41 9.36
CA LEU A 146 10.02 3.96 8.32
C LEU A 146 10.91 5.10 8.83
N ARG A 147 10.64 5.60 10.01
CA ARG A 147 11.33 6.78 10.56
C ARG A 147 12.50 6.44 11.47
N VAL A 148 12.82 5.21 11.55
CA VAL A 148 13.92 4.76 12.40
C VAL A 148 15.27 5.10 11.79
#